data_50a003af17a077142d52b7c5b9254dc8
#
_entry.id   50a003af17a077142d52b7c5b9254dc8
#
_cell.length_a   1.000
_cell.length_b   1.000
_cell.length_c   1.000
_cell.angle_alpha   90.00
_cell.angle_beta   90.00
_cell.angle_gamma   90.00
#
_symmetry.space_group_name_H-M   'P 1'
#
loop_
_entity.id
_entity.type
_entity.pdbx_description
1 polymer ?
#
loop_
_entity_poly.entity_id
_entity_poly.type
_entity_poly.pdbx_seq_one_letter_code
_entity_poly.pdbx_strand_id
1 'polypeptide(L)'
;MSTRNLIMVVDREHSSRYPEGFAIHPDLVQDKSYVNMYMHHDGYPEWQGVQIANWLLAGNNGCQDGSRLASKLVRDMYYDSCYLYPEADQIDHQYRYVIWAGNKDKIHVSCWDMYKSECVFVLTPEKIISKYMEDMDYTDFANGETRNGPLYDCLLYTSDAADE
;
A
#
# COMPACT_ATOMS: atom_id res chain seq x y z
N MET A 1 5.01 -10.07 -17.72
CA MET A 1 4.27 -8.83 -17.94
C MET A 1 4.29 -7.99 -16.68
N SER A 2 4.57 -6.71 -16.82
CA SER A 2 4.60 -5.84 -15.64
C SER A 2 3.19 -5.48 -15.19
N THR A 3 2.94 -5.61 -13.92
CA THR A 3 1.67 -5.19 -13.32
C THR A 3 1.87 -3.82 -12.70
N ARG A 4 1.32 -2.81 -13.34
CA ARG A 4 1.49 -1.41 -12.98
C ARG A 4 0.55 -1.02 -11.86
N ASN A 5 1.03 -0.18 -10.96
CA ASN A 5 0.19 0.29 -9.86
C ASN A 5 0.50 1.74 -9.49
N LEU A 6 -0.45 2.36 -8.81
CA LEU A 6 -0.33 3.70 -8.29
C LEU A 6 -0.71 3.70 -6.82
N ILE A 7 0.09 4.36 -5.99
CA ILE A 7 -0.17 4.49 -4.56
C ILE A 7 -0.50 5.95 -4.25
N MET A 8 -1.62 6.15 -3.58
CA MET A 8 -2.10 7.45 -3.12
C MET A 8 -2.15 7.48 -1.60
N VAL A 9 -1.99 8.66 -1.02
CA VAL A 9 -2.17 8.88 0.42
C VAL A 9 -3.16 10.01 0.61
N VAL A 10 -4.23 9.72 1.34
CA VAL A 10 -5.34 10.66 1.55
C VAL A 10 -5.64 10.75 3.05
N ASP A 11 -5.96 11.95 3.54
CA ASP A 11 -6.44 12.11 4.91
C ASP A 11 -7.88 11.64 5.05
N ARG A 12 -8.14 10.90 6.12
CA ARG A 12 -9.51 10.55 6.51
C ARG A 12 -10.10 11.67 7.36
N GLU A 13 -10.46 12.76 6.74
CA GLU A 13 -11.02 13.92 7.44
C GLU A 13 -12.25 13.57 8.27
N HIS A 14 -12.94 12.50 7.87
CA HIS A 14 -14.16 12.05 8.53
C HIS A 14 -14.12 10.54 8.71
N SER A 15 -13.11 10.07 9.46
CA SER A 15 -12.86 8.65 9.66
C SER A 15 -14.08 7.88 10.16
N SER A 16 -14.95 8.53 10.92
CA SER A 16 -16.19 7.94 11.41
C SER A 16 -17.21 7.63 10.31
N ARG A 17 -17.05 8.21 9.12
CA ARG A 17 -17.98 8.01 8.01
C ARG A 17 -17.64 6.82 7.14
N TYR A 18 -16.42 6.31 7.26
CA TYR A 18 -15.93 5.27 6.36
C TYR A 18 -15.44 4.08 7.17
N PRO A 19 -16.36 3.24 7.65
CA PRO A 19 -15.97 2.05 8.38
C PRO A 19 -15.20 1.08 7.48
N GLU A 20 -14.51 0.17 8.11
CA GLU A 20 -13.81 -0.90 7.41
C GLU A 20 -14.75 -1.62 6.44
N GLY A 21 -14.25 -1.91 5.26
CA GLY A 21 -15.03 -2.54 4.20
C GLY A 21 -15.82 -1.57 3.34
N PHE A 22 -15.88 -0.30 3.70
CA PHE A 22 -16.59 0.69 2.89
C PHE A 22 -15.71 1.15 1.72
N ALA A 23 -16.11 0.79 0.51
CA ALA A 23 -15.34 1.07 -0.69
C ALA A 23 -15.70 2.45 -1.26
N ILE A 24 -14.74 3.37 -1.24
CA ILE A 24 -14.86 4.66 -1.91
C ILE A 24 -14.03 4.59 -3.18
N HIS A 25 -14.65 4.88 -4.32
CA HIS A 25 -13.94 4.88 -5.59
C HIS A 25 -12.81 5.90 -5.55
N PRO A 26 -11.57 5.52 -5.92
CA PRO A 26 -10.42 6.41 -5.75
C PRO A 26 -10.50 7.69 -6.59
N ASP A 27 -11.26 7.71 -7.67
CA ASP A 27 -11.45 8.92 -8.47
C ASP A 27 -12.15 10.04 -7.69
N LEU A 28 -12.92 9.68 -6.65
CA LEU A 28 -13.61 10.66 -5.82
C LEU A 28 -12.67 11.43 -4.89
N VAL A 29 -11.46 10.92 -4.67
CA VAL A 29 -10.48 11.50 -3.75
C VAL A 29 -9.13 11.77 -4.41
N GLN A 30 -9.01 11.58 -5.71
CA GLN A 30 -7.73 11.71 -6.40
C GLN A 30 -7.15 13.13 -6.30
N ASP A 31 -8.00 14.15 -6.20
CA ASP A 31 -7.60 15.54 -6.04
C ASP A 31 -7.11 15.87 -4.62
N LYS A 32 -7.34 14.96 -3.67
CA LYS A 32 -6.95 15.11 -2.27
C LYS A 32 -5.72 14.31 -1.89
N SER A 33 -5.12 13.59 -2.83
CA SER A 33 -3.94 12.79 -2.56
C SER A 33 -2.70 13.69 -2.44
N TYR A 34 -1.90 13.42 -1.41
CA TYR A 34 -0.60 14.08 -1.23
C TYR A 34 0.45 13.57 -2.19
N VAL A 35 0.25 12.39 -2.77
CA VAL A 35 1.23 11.76 -3.64
C VAL A 35 0.52 10.83 -4.61
N ASN A 36 1.04 10.77 -5.83
CA ASN A 36 0.64 9.79 -6.82
C ASN A 36 1.92 9.04 -7.22
N MET A 37 2.20 7.97 -6.50
CA MET A 37 3.43 7.20 -6.67
C MET A 37 3.16 6.02 -7.58
N TYR A 38 3.71 6.08 -8.78
CA TYR A 38 3.58 5.03 -9.78
C TYR A 38 4.74 4.05 -9.67
N MET A 39 4.42 2.78 -9.72
CA MET A 39 5.39 1.70 -9.80
C MET A 39 5.10 0.81 -10.99
N HIS A 40 6.14 0.52 -11.76
CA HIS A 40 5.99 -0.14 -13.04
C HIS A 40 5.81 -1.65 -12.94
N HIS A 41 6.26 -2.27 -11.84
CA HIS A 41 6.30 -3.72 -11.68
C HIS A 41 5.61 -4.17 -10.40
N ASP A 42 5.14 -5.42 -10.41
CA ASP A 42 4.71 -6.16 -9.22
C ASP A 42 3.61 -5.46 -8.43
N GLY A 43 2.65 -4.85 -9.14
CA GLY A 43 1.58 -4.08 -8.51
C GLY A 43 0.40 -4.89 -8.03
N TYR A 44 0.39 -6.21 -8.18
CA TYR A 44 -0.74 -7.03 -7.80
C TYR A 44 -0.91 -7.10 -6.27
N PRO A 45 -2.14 -7.35 -5.79
CA PRO A 45 -2.45 -7.20 -4.36
C PRO A 45 -1.63 -8.07 -3.42
N GLU A 46 -1.34 -9.30 -3.81
CA GLU A 46 -0.56 -10.24 -2.99
C GLU A 46 0.92 -9.86 -2.86
N TRP A 47 1.40 -8.96 -3.69
CA TRP A 47 2.75 -8.40 -3.57
C TRP A 47 2.70 -6.96 -3.03
N GLN A 48 2.18 -6.02 -3.81
CA GLN A 48 2.23 -4.60 -3.45
C GLN A 48 1.37 -4.29 -2.23
N GLY A 49 0.22 -4.96 -2.10
CA GLY A 49 -0.62 -4.81 -0.92
C GLY A 49 0.11 -5.22 0.36
N VAL A 50 0.82 -6.34 0.31
CA VAL A 50 1.63 -6.83 1.44
C VAL A 50 2.80 -5.90 1.73
N GLN A 51 3.45 -5.37 0.70
CA GLN A 51 4.54 -4.39 0.85
C GLN A 51 4.07 -3.16 1.61
N ILE A 52 2.95 -2.58 1.19
CA ILE A 52 2.35 -1.41 1.84
C ILE A 52 1.99 -1.74 3.30
N ALA A 53 1.32 -2.86 3.51
CA ALA A 53 0.88 -3.27 4.84
C ALA A 53 2.06 -3.45 5.79
N ASN A 54 3.11 -4.10 5.33
CA ASN A 54 4.30 -4.32 6.16
C ASN A 54 5.04 -3.02 6.45
N TRP A 55 5.12 -2.13 5.47
CA TRP A 55 5.71 -0.81 5.67
C TRP A 55 4.95 -0.02 6.74
N LEU A 56 3.62 -0.06 6.71
CA LEU A 56 2.81 0.60 7.73
C LEU A 56 3.05 -0.02 9.11
N LEU A 57 3.09 -1.33 9.21
CA LEU A 57 3.33 -2.03 10.47
C LEU A 57 4.75 -1.83 11.01
N ALA A 58 5.69 -1.46 10.16
CA ALA A 58 7.08 -1.21 10.54
C ALA A 58 7.29 0.20 11.12
N GLY A 59 6.32 0.71 11.90
CA GLY A 59 6.44 1.97 12.60
C GLY A 59 5.72 3.14 11.95
N ASN A 60 4.96 2.91 10.90
CA ASN A 60 4.26 3.97 10.18
C ASN A 60 2.73 3.95 10.40
N ASN A 61 2.24 2.95 11.12
CA ASN A 61 0.80 2.74 11.30
C ASN A 61 0.17 3.74 12.28
N GLY A 62 0.97 4.38 13.12
CA GLY A 62 0.50 5.41 14.04
C GLY A 62 0.58 6.83 13.51
N CYS A 63 1.03 7.02 12.29
CA CYS A 63 1.15 8.34 11.69
C CYS A 63 -0.22 8.86 11.28
N GLN A 64 -0.63 9.97 11.87
CA GLN A 64 -1.98 10.50 11.67
C GLN A 64 -2.07 11.54 10.55
N ASP A 65 -0.96 12.14 10.20
CA ASP A 65 -0.90 13.19 9.17
C ASP A 65 -0.55 12.58 7.82
N GLY A 66 -1.48 12.68 6.89
CA GLY A 66 -1.30 12.14 5.54
C GLY A 66 -0.13 12.75 4.79
N SER A 67 0.12 14.04 4.95
CA SER A 67 1.24 14.70 4.28
C SER A 67 2.58 14.15 4.77
N ARG A 68 2.69 13.92 6.07
CA ARG A 68 3.89 13.33 6.66
C ARG A 68 4.06 11.87 6.25
N LEU A 69 2.96 11.12 6.26
CA LEU A 69 2.99 9.73 5.85
C LEU A 69 3.40 9.61 4.38
N ALA A 70 2.90 10.49 3.53
CA ALA A 70 3.28 10.51 2.12
C ALA A 70 4.77 10.78 1.93
N SER A 71 5.35 11.71 2.70
CA SER A 71 6.77 12.01 2.61
C SER A 71 7.63 10.81 3.05
N LYS A 72 7.20 10.10 4.09
CA LYS A 72 7.88 8.87 4.52
C LYS A 72 7.77 7.78 3.47
N LEU A 73 6.62 7.65 2.83
CA LEU A 73 6.40 6.68 1.77
C LEU A 73 7.36 6.92 0.61
N VAL A 74 7.49 8.16 0.17
CA VAL A 74 8.42 8.54 -0.89
C VAL A 74 9.86 8.20 -0.50
N ARG A 75 10.26 8.54 0.71
CA ARG A 75 11.61 8.24 1.21
C ARG A 75 11.89 6.75 1.20
N ASP A 76 10.95 5.96 1.73
CA ASP A 76 11.18 4.55 2.01
C ASP A 76 10.97 3.65 0.79
N MET A 77 10.07 4.03 -0.13
CA MET A 77 9.80 3.27 -1.33
C MET A 77 10.49 3.85 -2.58
N TYR A 78 11.39 4.79 -2.38
CA TYR A 78 12.18 5.36 -3.44
C TYR A 78 13.32 4.40 -3.82
N TYR A 79 13.02 3.46 -4.69
CA TYR A 79 14.02 2.60 -5.31
C TYR A 79 13.42 2.02 -6.60
N ASP A 80 14.28 1.70 -7.54
CA ASP A 80 13.92 1.14 -8.84
C ASP A 80 12.88 1.98 -9.59
N SER A 81 11.87 1.37 -10.15
CA SER A 81 10.93 1.97 -11.08
C SER A 81 9.81 2.76 -10.40
N CYS A 82 10.14 3.58 -9.41
CA CYS A 82 9.20 4.48 -8.74
C CYS A 82 9.21 5.85 -9.39
N TYR A 83 8.03 6.37 -9.75
CA TYR A 83 7.86 7.68 -10.35
C TYR A 83 6.74 8.44 -9.65
N LEU A 84 6.89 9.77 -9.55
CA LEU A 84 5.86 10.63 -9.00
C LEU A 84 5.16 11.39 -10.12
N TYR A 85 3.84 11.38 -10.10
CA TYR A 85 3.03 12.11 -11.07
C TYR A 85 2.17 13.15 -10.36
N PRO A 86 1.96 14.32 -10.98
CA PRO A 86 1.07 15.35 -10.40
C PRO A 86 -0.36 14.90 -10.25
N GLU A 87 -0.84 14.01 -11.15
CA GLU A 87 -2.21 13.53 -11.16
C GLU A 87 -2.24 12.01 -11.30
N ALA A 88 -3.25 11.40 -10.69
CA ALA A 88 -3.37 9.94 -10.63
C ALA A 88 -3.66 9.29 -11.98
N ASP A 89 -4.32 9.99 -12.87
CA ASP A 89 -4.76 9.45 -14.16
C ASP A 89 -3.82 9.74 -15.33
N GLN A 90 -2.64 10.32 -15.04
CA GLN A 90 -1.67 10.65 -16.09
C GLN A 90 -0.96 9.44 -16.68
N ILE A 91 -0.96 8.33 -15.98
CA ILE A 91 -0.30 7.12 -16.44
C ILE A 91 -1.19 5.91 -16.25
N ASP A 92 -1.18 5.03 -17.26
CA ASP A 92 -1.95 3.79 -17.20
C ASP A 92 -1.42 2.86 -16.11
N HIS A 93 -2.34 2.34 -15.29
CA HIS A 93 -2.03 1.40 -14.23
C HIS A 93 -3.25 0.52 -13.95
N GLN A 94 -3.01 -0.72 -13.58
CA GLN A 94 -4.08 -1.66 -13.29
C GLN A 94 -4.60 -1.51 -11.87
N TYR A 95 -3.70 -1.49 -10.88
CA TYR A 95 -4.10 -1.42 -9.48
C TYR A 95 -3.83 -0.05 -8.90
N ARG A 96 -4.79 0.46 -8.15
CA ARG A 96 -4.67 1.72 -7.43
C ARG A 96 -4.87 1.45 -5.95
N TYR A 97 -3.87 1.81 -5.16
CA TYR A 97 -3.90 1.70 -3.71
C TYR A 97 -4.11 3.07 -3.10
N VAL A 98 -5.01 3.16 -2.13
CA VAL A 98 -5.20 4.39 -1.36
C VAL A 98 -4.92 4.08 0.10
N ILE A 99 -3.94 4.78 0.67
CA ILE A 99 -3.63 4.71 2.10
C ILE A 99 -4.44 5.81 2.77
N TRP A 100 -5.39 5.42 3.60
CA TRP A 100 -6.29 6.31 4.31
C TRP A 100 -5.66 6.66 5.64
N ALA A 101 -4.98 7.80 5.69
CA ALA A 101 -4.28 8.30 6.87
C ALA A 101 -5.19 9.23 7.69
N GLY A 102 -4.72 9.58 8.86
CA GLY A 102 -5.38 10.59 9.68
C GLY A 102 -6.26 10.01 10.77
N ASN A 103 -6.41 10.82 11.81
CA ASN A 103 -7.23 10.58 12.98
C ASN A 103 -6.76 9.44 13.88
N LYS A 104 -7.44 9.27 14.99
CA LYS A 104 -7.11 8.33 16.07
C LYS A 104 -7.37 6.88 15.70
N ASP A 105 -8.00 6.66 14.55
CA ASP A 105 -8.36 5.33 14.11
C ASP A 105 -7.25 4.69 13.30
N LYS A 106 -7.36 3.38 13.15
CA LYS A 106 -6.40 2.60 12.40
C LYS A 106 -6.36 3.04 10.94
N ILE A 107 -5.16 3.04 10.38
CA ILE A 107 -4.98 3.27 8.94
C ILE A 107 -5.61 2.12 8.19
N HIS A 108 -6.33 2.45 7.13
CA HIS A 108 -6.87 1.48 6.19
C HIS A 108 -6.22 1.66 4.83
N VAL A 109 -6.14 0.58 4.09
CA VAL A 109 -5.67 0.60 2.71
C VAL A 109 -6.76 0.02 1.84
N SER A 110 -7.11 0.73 0.78
CA SER A 110 -7.99 0.20 -0.25
C SER A 110 -7.18 -0.12 -1.49
N CYS A 111 -7.60 -1.18 -2.18
CA CYS A 111 -7.03 -1.59 -3.46
C CYS A 111 -8.14 -1.72 -4.48
N TRP A 112 -7.94 -1.11 -5.64
CA TRP A 112 -8.89 -1.16 -6.74
C TRP A 112 -8.22 -1.70 -7.99
N ASP A 113 -8.91 -2.60 -8.67
CA ASP A 113 -8.56 -2.98 -10.03
C ASP A 113 -9.22 -1.96 -10.96
N MET A 114 -8.43 -1.05 -11.50
CA MET A 114 -8.94 0.06 -12.31
C MET A 114 -9.37 -0.39 -13.70
N TYR A 115 -8.84 -1.50 -14.19
CA TYR A 115 -9.27 -2.05 -15.48
C TYR A 115 -10.66 -2.64 -15.41
N LYS A 116 -11.00 -3.26 -14.28
CA LYS A 116 -12.33 -3.86 -14.04
C LYS A 116 -13.27 -2.93 -13.27
N SER A 117 -12.74 -1.83 -12.74
CA SER A 117 -13.47 -0.91 -11.85
C SER A 117 -14.08 -1.63 -10.65
N GLU A 118 -13.31 -2.52 -10.06
CA GLU A 118 -13.73 -3.33 -8.90
C GLU A 118 -12.84 -3.06 -7.70
N CYS A 119 -13.46 -2.98 -6.52
CA CYS A 119 -12.73 -2.90 -5.27
C CYS A 119 -12.23 -4.29 -4.90
N VAL A 120 -10.92 -4.43 -4.76
CA VAL A 120 -10.30 -5.69 -4.36
C VAL A 120 -10.39 -5.88 -2.86
N PHE A 121 -10.04 -4.84 -2.09
CA PHE A 121 -10.17 -4.87 -0.63
C PHE A 121 -10.19 -3.46 -0.04
N VAL A 122 -10.73 -3.34 1.17
CA VAL A 122 -10.56 -2.21 2.07
C VAL A 122 -10.25 -2.80 3.44
N LEU A 123 -8.99 -2.81 3.85
CA LEU A 123 -8.54 -3.53 5.02
C LEU A 123 -7.50 -2.74 5.82
N THR A 124 -7.36 -3.08 7.10
CA THR A 124 -6.22 -2.64 7.92
C THR A 124 -4.96 -3.38 7.46
N PRO A 125 -3.77 -2.85 7.75
CA PRO A 125 -2.53 -3.54 7.41
C PRO A 125 -2.45 -4.97 7.95
N GLU A 126 -2.89 -5.19 9.20
CA GLU A 126 -2.89 -6.52 9.82
C GLU A 126 -3.75 -7.52 9.03
N LYS A 127 -4.91 -7.06 8.56
CA LYS A 127 -5.82 -7.92 7.79
C LYS A 127 -5.34 -8.19 6.38
N ILE A 128 -4.60 -7.26 5.79
CA ILE A 128 -3.95 -7.51 4.50
C ILE A 128 -2.93 -8.65 4.64
N ILE A 129 -2.11 -8.58 5.68
CA ILE A 129 -1.13 -9.63 5.97
C ILE A 129 -1.84 -10.97 6.18
N SER A 130 -2.88 -11.01 7.01
CA SER A 130 -3.64 -12.25 7.23
C SER A 130 -4.20 -12.81 5.95
N LYS A 131 -4.77 -11.95 5.11
CA LYS A 131 -5.42 -12.38 3.87
C LYS A 131 -4.46 -13.05 2.89
N TYR A 132 -3.28 -12.45 2.69
CA TYR A 132 -2.36 -12.89 1.64
C TYR A 132 -1.24 -13.78 2.14
N MET A 133 -0.90 -13.69 3.43
CA MET A 133 0.18 -14.48 3.99
C MET A 133 -0.29 -15.86 4.46
N GLU A 134 -1.57 -16.04 4.68
CA GLU A 134 -2.13 -17.38 4.98
C GLU A 134 -1.98 -18.34 3.80
N ASP A 135 -1.96 -17.80 2.58
CA ASP A 135 -1.78 -18.57 1.37
C ASP A 135 -0.31 -18.82 1.02
N MET A 136 0.62 -18.26 1.79
CA MET A 136 2.05 -18.45 1.55
C MET A 136 2.58 -19.64 2.37
N ASP A 137 3.39 -20.44 1.72
CA ASP A 137 4.05 -21.55 2.40
C ASP A 137 5.22 -21.03 3.21
N TYR A 138 5.01 -20.90 4.51
CA TYR A 138 6.04 -20.46 5.45
C TYR A 138 7.25 -21.41 5.47
N THR A 139 7.03 -22.66 5.13
CA THR A 139 8.10 -23.65 5.09
C THR A 139 9.11 -23.29 4.00
N ASP A 140 8.61 -22.94 2.83
CA ASP A 140 9.47 -22.52 1.72
C ASP A 140 10.25 -21.25 2.09
N PHE A 141 9.58 -20.31 2.74
CA PHE A 141 10.22 -19.08 3.20
C PHE A 141 11.32 -19.38 4.23
N ALA A 142 11.02 -20.24 5.21
CA ALA A 142 11.98 -20.61 6.25
C ALA A 142 13.21 -21.30 5.68
N ASN A 143 13.06 -22.05 4.58
CA ASN A 143 14.14 -22.72 3.88
C ASN A 143 14.90 -21.80 2.90
N GLY A 144 14.49 -20.55 2.77
CA GLY A 144 15.10 -19.57 1.90
C GLY A 144 14.79 -19.74 0.42
N GLU A 145 13.84 -20.58 0.08
CA GLU A 145 13.46 -20.84 -1.31
C GLU A 145 12.66 -19.69 -1.92
N THR A 146 12.08 -18.85 -1.08
CA THR A 146 11.27 -17.71 -1.51
C THR A 146 11.96 -16.38 -1.24
N ARG A 147 13.28 -16.31 -1.44
CA ARG A 147 14.09 -15.12 -1.16
C ARG A 147 13.62 -13.86 -1.88
N ASN A 148 12.99 -14.03 -3.01
CA ASN A 148 12.47 -12.91 -3.80
C ASN A 148 10.97 -12.71 -3.56
N GLY A 149 10.40 -13.39 -2.55
CA GLY A 149 9.00 -13.23 -2.20
C GLY A 149 8.74 -11.97 -1.40
N PRO A 150 7.48 -11.50 -1.38
CA PRO A 150 7.14 -10.25 -0.69
C PRO A 150 7.44 -10.29 0.80
N LEU A 151 7.22 -11.41 1.45
CA LEU A 151 7.51 -11.55 2.88
C LEU A 151 8.99 -11.36 3.18
N TYR A 152 9.86 -11.94 2.36
CA TYR A 152 11.30 -11.83 2.54
C TYR A 152 11.76 -10.38 2.42
N ASP A 153 11.34 -9.69 1.37
CA ASP A 153 11.70 -8.30 1.15
C ASP A 153 11.18 -7.39 2.26
N CYS A 154 9.96 -7.63 2.71
CA CYS A 154 9.36 -6.88 3.81
C CYS A 154 10.12 -7.08 5.12
N LEU A 155 10.57 -8.29 5.42
CA LEU A 155 11.33 -8.58 6.62
C LEU A 155 12.72 -7.93 6.59
N LEU A 156 13.38 -7.94 5.44
CA LEU A 156 14.67 -7.25 5.28
C LEU A 156 14.51 -5.76 5.48
N TYR A 157 13.52 -5.17 4.87
CA TYR A 157 13.22 -3.76 5.00
C TYR A 157 12.95 -3.38 6.47
N THR A 158 12.14 -4.17 7.15
CA THR A 158 11.81 -3.94 8.56
C THR A 158 13.05 -4.03 9.45
N SER A 159 13.93 -5.00 9.19
CA SER A 159 15.19 -5.15 9.93
C SER A 159 16.10 -3.95 9.77
N ASP A 160 16.25 -3.47 8.54
CA ASP A 160 17.07 -2.29 8.23
C ASP A 160 16.50 -1.05 8.92
N ALA A 161 15.18 -0.89 8.92
CA ALA A 161 14.52 0.23 9.58
C ALA A 161 14.68 0.16 11.10
N ALA A 162 14.74 -1.03 11.68
CA ALA A 162 14.91 -1.21 13.12
C ALA A 162 16.34 -0.90 13.60
N ASP A 163 17.32 -1.03 12.72
CA ASP A 163 18.74 -0.76 13.05
C ASP A 163 19.07 0.74 13.01
N GLU A 164 18.18 1.55 12.49
CA GLU A 164 18.36 3.01 12.49
C GLU A 164 17.79 3.62 13.78
#